data_ae7c4e8af0a9728fe61832ca089c6777
#
_entry.id   ae7c4e8af0a9728fe61832ca089c6777
#
_cell.length_a   1.000
_cell.length_b   1.000
_cell.length_c   1.000
_cell.angle_alpha   90.00
_cell.angle_beta   90.00
_cell.angle_gamma   90.00
#
_symmetry.space_group_name_H-M   'P 1'
#
loop_
_entity.id
_entity.type
_entity.pdbx_description
1 polymer ?
#
loop_
_entity_poly.entity_id
_entity_poly.type
_entity_poly.pdbx_seq_one_letter_code
_entity_poly.pdbx_strand_id
1 'polypeptide(L)'
;FTQAFSVSFAGFHPSSEQPLDRDDFDNYCTHVVVYDETKQDSFGQPLAVATTRLLDKNGAIKAGHFYSEHEFRLGRLLDDYPYNVLEIGRTCVHPDYRGITTINHLWESIAAVAKAYNVNAFMGCASVPMEEGNVQNWLDRQLDSTKLDVKATRKLPEDKLSAIDLAQVADVDLANPQNFALPALLKMYVKMGCSVGAAACYDPEFDCADVFVWLPFEQVKPRYQHYLH
;
A
#
# COMPACT_ATOMS: atom_id res chain seq x y z
N PHE A 1 -11.64 19.68 7.99
CA PHE A 1 -11.60 18.37 7.30
C PHE A 1 -12.70 17.50 7.89
N THR A 2 -13.77 17.27 7.16
CA THR A 2 -14.83 16.34 7.57
C THR A 2 -14.59 15.03 6.84
N GLN A 3 -14.52 13.94 7.59
CA GLN A 3 -14.43 12.59 7.01
C GLN A 3 -15.79 12.24 6.43
N ALA A 4 -15.88 12.07 5.14
CA ALA A 4 -17.04 11.45 4.52
C ALA A 4 -16.69 10.02 4.16
N PHE A 5 -17.27 9.05 4.85
CA PHE A 5 -17.30 7.67 4.39
C PHE A 5 -18.31 7.59 3.26
N SER A 6 -17.88 7.63 2.02
CA SER A 6 -18.76 7.31 0.91
C SER A 6 -18.30 6.04 0.23
N VAL A 7 -19.17 5.06 0.20
CA VAL A 7 -19.04 3.85 -0.62
C VAL A 7 -19.39 4.21 -2.06
N SER A 8 -18.69 5.14 -2.66
CA SER A 8 -18.84 5.44 -4.09
C SER A 8 -17.62 6.20 -4.58
N PHE A 9 -17.23 5.94 -5.81
CA PHE A 9 -16.33 6.77 -6.62
C PHE A 9 -16.97 8.16 -6.88
N ALA A 10 -17.48 8.81 -5.85
CA ALA A 10 -18.00 10.15 -5.97
C ALA A 10 -16.83 11.11 -5.94
N GLY A 11 -16.46 11.63 -7.09
CA GLY A 11 -15.48 12.69 -7.20
C GLY A 11 -14.49 12.61 -8.35
N PHE A 12 -14.32 11.44 -8.98
CA PHE A 12 -13.55 11.37 -10.22
C PHE A 12 -14.51 11.44 -11.41
N HIS A 13 -14.72 12.63 -11.92
CA HIS A 13 -15.38 12.81 -13.22
C HIS A 13 -14.29 12.73 -14.29
N PRO A 14 -14.25 11.69 -15.11
CA PRO A 14 -13.32 11.65 -16.22
C PRO A 14 -13.65 12.83 -17.13
N SER A 15 -12.63 13.66 -17.41
CA SER A 15 -12.68 14.37 -18.67
C SER A 15 -12.77 13.29 -19.76
N SER A 16 -13.49 13.50 -20.84
CA SER A 16 -13.72 12.53 -21.91
C SER A 16 -12.44 12.00 -22.57
N GLU A 17 -11.26 12.39 -22.08
CA GLU A 17 -9.94 12.10 -22.63
C GLU A 17 -9.05 11.29 -21.68
N GLN A 18 -9.42 11.10 -20.39
CA GLN A 18 -8.62 10.28 -19.46
C GLN A 18 -9.39 9.01 -19.09
N PRO A 19 -8.81 7.82 -19.36
CA PRO A 19 -9.42 6.57 -18.92
C PRO A 19 -9.54 6.54 -17.41
N LEU A 20 -10.67 6.03 -16.90
CA LEU A 20 -10.83 5.73 -15.48
C LEU A 20 -9.86 4.60 -15.12
N ASP A 21 -9.08 4.79 -14.06
CA ASP A 21 -8.37 3.70 -13.42
C ASP A 21 -9.38 2.83 -12.66
N ARG A 22 -9.91 1.84 -13.34
CA ARG A 22 -10.95 0.94 -12.86
C ARG A 22 -10.64 -0.50 -13.23
N ASP A 23 -10.84 -1.38 -12.26
CA ASP A 23 -10.77 -2.83 -12.45
C ASP A 23 -11.99 -3.54 -11.83
N ASP A 24 -12.07 -4.87 -12.02
CA ASP A 24 -13.18 -5.67 -11.52
C ASP A 24 -13.25 -5.73 -9.98
N PHE A 25 -12.13 -5.53 -9.29
CA PHE A 25 -12.06 -5.51 -7.82
C PHE A 25 -12.83 -4.35 -7.21
N ASP A 26 -13.00 -3.24 -7.93
CA ASP A 26 -13.72 -2.06 -7.43
C ASP A 26 -15.13 -2.39 -6.97
N ASN A 27 -15.76 -3.39 -7.58
CA ASN A 27 -17.11 -3.84 -7.22
C ASN A 27 -17.16 -4.59 -5.87
N TYR A 28 -16.02 -5.01 -5.35
CA TYR A 28 -15.90 -5.83 -4.13
C TYR A 28 -15.19 -5.11 -2.99
N CYS A 29 -14.71 -3.90 -3.26
CA CYS A 29 -13.92 -3.10 -2.33
C CYS A 29 -14.76 -2.04 -1.60
N THR A 30 -14.29 -1.67 -0.42
CA THR A 30 -14.69 -0.44 0.24
C THR A 30 -13.72 0.67 -0.19
N HIS A 31 -14.28 1.79 -0.68
CA HIS A 31 -13.49 2.94 -1.08
C HIS A 31 -13.52 4.01 0.02
N VAL A 32 -12.35 4.46 0.43
CA VAL A 32 -12.18 5.57 1.37
C VAL A 32 -11.69 6.78 0.60
N VAL A 33 -12.37 7.91 0.78
CA VAL A 33 -12.01 9.18 0.17
C VAL A 33 -11.94 10.26 1.24
N VAL A 34 -10.86 11.03 1.25
CA VAL A 34 -10.70 12.22 2.10
C VAL A 34 -10.95 13.45 1.26
N TYR A 35 -11.82 14.33 1.73
CA TYR A 35 -12.20 15.57 1.05
C TYR A 35 -11.70 16.80 1.79
N ASP A 36 -11.31 17.83 1.03
CA ASP A 36 -11.20 19.21 1.54
C ASP A 36 -12.50 19.94 1.25
N GLU A 37 -13.34 20.10 2.26
CA GLU A 37 -14.64 20.78 2.14
C GLU A 37 -14.53 22.30 1.91
N THR A 38 -13.34 22.86 2.13
CA THR A 38 -13.08 24.29 1.89
C THR A 38 -12.78 24.62 0.44
N LYS A 39 -12.54 23.59 -0.39
CA LYS A 39 -12.26 23.70 -1.82
C LYS A 39 -13.22 22.87 -2.64
N GLN A 40 -13.46 23.31 -3.84
CA GLN A 40 -14.32 22.63 -4.79
C GLN A 40 -13.51 22.19 -6.02
N ASP A 41 -13.92 21.06 -6.59
CA ASP A 41 -13.47 20.62 -7.89
C ASP A 41 -14.13 21.41 -9.03
N SER A 42 -13.83 21.06 -10.28
CA SER A 42 -14.40 21.71 -11.46
C SER A 42 -15.92 21.53 -11.62
N PHE A 43 -16.54 20.66 -10.81
CA PHE A 43 -17.97 20.37 -10.80
C PHE A 43 -18.69 20.96 -9.58
N GLY A 44 -17.98 21.72 -8.74
CA GLY A 44 -18.53 22.34 -7.54
C GLY A 44 -18.71 21.36 -6.38
N GLN A 45 -18.10 20.17 -6.43
CA GLN A 45 -18.10 19.20 -5.34
C GLN A 45 -16.87 19.40 -4.44
N PRO A 46 -16.91 18.99 -3.15
CA PRO A 46 -15.72 19.02 -2.30
C PRO A 46 -14.53 18.34 -2.99
N LEU A 47 -13.35 18.96 -2.88
CA LEU A 47 -12.15 18.44 -3.55
C LEU A 47 -11.67 17.15 -2.90
N ALA A 48 -11.65 16.04 -3.65
CA ALA A 48 -11.05 14.80 -3.20
C ALA A 48 -9.52 14.94 -3.15
N VAL A 49 -8.93 14.73 -1.97
CA VAL A 49 -7.49 14.97 -1.73
C VAL A 49 -6.70 13.72 -1.40
N ALA A 50 -7.36 12.64 -0.99
CA ALA A 50 -6.75 11.33 -0.84
C ALA A 50 -7.79 10.23 -1.02
N THR A 51 -7.33 9.07 -1.47
CA THR A 51 -8.15 7.88 -1.62
C THR A 51 -7.37 6.62 -1.29
N THR A 52 -8.09 5.57 -0.88
CA THR A 52 -7.56 4.21 -0.80
C THR A 52 -8.68 3.20 -1.04
N ARG A 53 -8.33 2.04 -1.55
CA ARG A 53 -9.22 0.92 -1.82
C ARG A 53 -8.94 -0.20 -0.83
N LEU A 54 -9.98 -0.71 -0.18
CA LEU A 54 -9.90 -1.70 0.88
C LEU A 54 -10.67 -2.95 0.47
N LEU A 55 -9.98 -4.09 0.37
CA LEU A 55 -10.56 -5.38 0.05
C LEU A 55 -10.51 -6.29 1.27
N ASP A 56 -11.66 -6.62 1.83
CA ASP A 56 -11.77 -7.58 2.92
C ASP A 56 -11.84 -9.02 2.41
N LYS A 57 -11.75 -9.98 3.33
CA LYS A 57 -11.80 -11.41 2.98
C LYS A 57 -13.08 -11.81 2.23
N ASN A 58 -14.23 -11.21 2.56
CA ASN A 58 -15.49 -11.50 1.88
C ASN A 58 -15.50 -10.93 0.45
N GLY A 59 -14.94 -9.74 0.26
CA GLY A 59 -14.73 -9.14 -1.05
C GLY A 59 -13.79 -9.99 -1.89
N ALA A 60 -12.66 -10.45 -1.33
CA ALA A 60 -11.70 -11.31 -2.01
C ALA A 60 -12.31 -12.66 -2.43
N ILE A 61 -13.14 -13.27 -1.58
CA ILE A 61 -13.87 -14.51 -1.93
C ILE A 61 -14.79 -14.27 -3.15
N LYS A 62 -15.48 -13.14 -3.21
CA LYS A 62 -16.37 -12.80 -4.34
C LYS A 62 -15.59 -12.46 -5.62
N ALA A 63 -14.43 -11.83 -5.48
CA ALA A 63 -13.51 -11.53 -6.57
C ALA A 63 -12.73 -12.77 -7.05
N GLY A 64 -12.68 -13.83 -6.22
CA GLY A 64 -11.94 -15.07 -6.45
C GLY A 64 -10.57 -15.12 -5.78
N HIS A 65 -9.97 -13.99 -5.46
CA HIS A 65 -8.67 -13.86 -4.81
C HIS A 65 -8.45 -12.42 -4.30
N PHE A 66 -7.39 -12.19 -3.54
CA PHE A 66 -6.89 -10.84 -3.24
C PHE A 66 -6.13 -10.24 -4.42
N TYR A 67 -6.11 -8.91 -4.53
CA TYR A 67 -5.39 -8.23 -5.62
C TYR A 67 -3.90 -8.58 -5.62
N SER A 68 -3.26 -8.59 -4.43
CA SER A 68 -1.84 -8.94 -4.28
C SER A 68 -1.48 -10.35 -4.78
N GLU A 69 -2.44 -11.25 -4.97
CA GLU A 69 -2.19 -12.59 -5.52
C GLU A 69 -1.86 -12.56 -7.03
N HIS A 70 -2.11 -11.45 -7.73
CA HIS A 70 -1.60 -11.24 -9.09
C HIS A 70 -0.07 -11.11 -9.13
N GLU A 71 0.52 -10.63 -8.04
CA GLU A 71 1.94 -10.29 -7.94
C GLU A 71 2.71 -11.28 -7.07
N PHE A 72 2.06 -11.84 -6.06
CA PHE A 72 2.70 -12.70 -5.07
C PHE A 72 1.91 -13.98 -4.83
N ARG A 73 2.63 -15.06 -4.52
CA ARG A 73 2.03 -16.34 -4.13
C ARG A 73 1.81 -16.36 -2.61
N LEU A 74 0.60 -16.02 -2.19
CA LEU A 74 0.24 -15.80 -0.78
C LEU A 74 -0.37 -17.02 -0.10
N GLY A 75 -0.67 -18.12 -0.82
CA GLY A 75 -1.48 -19.25 -0.33
C GLY A 75 -1.11 -19.69 1.08
N ARG A 76 0.17 -19.99 1.35
CA ARG A 76 0.61 -20.38 2.70
C ARG A 76 0.35 -19.31 3.76
N LEU A 77 0.58 -18.03 3.44
CA LEU A 77 0.38 -16.95 4.38
C LEU A 77 -1.10 -16.78 4.74
N LEU A 78 -1.99 -16.95 3.77
CA LEU A 78 -3.44 -16.79 3.97
C LEU A 78 -4.09 -18.04 4.58
N ASP A 79 -3.56 -19.24 4.25
CA ASP A 79 -4.09 -20.52 4.70
C ASP A 79 -3.64 -20.89 6.13
N ASP A 80 -2.37 -20.61 6.46
CA ASP A 80 -1.75 -21.00 7.74
C ASP A 80 -2.11 -20.05 8.90
N TYR A 81 -2.60 -18.85 8.61
CA TYR A 81 -2.89 -17.84 9.62
C TYR A 81 -4.39 -17.57 9.73
N PRO A 82 -4.98 -17.65 10.93
CA PRO A 82 -6.40 -17.42 11.17
C PRO A 82 -6.75 -15.92 11.18
N TYR A 83 -6.06 -15.13 10.34
CA TYR A 83 -6.30 -13.70 10.29
C TYR A 83 -7.51 -13.34 9.44
N ASN A 84 -8.25 -12.35 9.93
CA ASN A 84 -9.22 -11.62 9.14
C ASN A 84 -8.50 -10.42 8.52
N VAL A 85 -8.16 -10.55 7.25
CA VAL A 85 -7.24 -9.66 6.54
C VAL A 85 -8.00 -8.56 5.81
N LEU A 86 -7.44 -7.36 5.82
CA LEU A 86 -7.83 -6.24 4.97
C LEU A 86 -6.66 -5.88 4.06
N GLU A 87 -6.85 -6.01 2.76
CA GLU A 87 -5.90 -5.55 1.78
C GLU A 87 -6.08 -4.07 1.50
N ILE A 88 -4.99 -3.32 1.63
CA ILE A 88 -4.93 -1.87 1.37
C ILE A 88 -4.25 -1.67 0.03
N GLY A 89 -4.96 -1.06 -0.92
CA GLY A 89 -4.44 -0.82 -2.26
C GLY A 89 -4.87 0.53 -2.82
N ARG A 90 -4.31 0.89 -3.97
CA ARG A 90 -4.65 2.12 -4.72
C ARG A 90 -4.62 3.38 -3.84
N THR A 91 -3.69 3.46 -2.89
CA THR A 91 -3.55 4.61 -2.00
C THR A 91 -2.91 5.76 -2.75
N CYS A 92 -3.64 6.85 -2.90
CA CYS A 92 -3.20 8.05 -3.60
C CYS A 92 -3.48 9.30 -2.76
N VAL A 93 -2.54 10.25 -2.76
CA VAL A 93 -2.67 11.55 -2.08
C VAL A 93 -2.31 12.66 -3.05
N HIS A 94 -3.20 13.64 -3.18
CA HIS A 94 -2.99 14.81 -4.03
C HIS A 94 -1.67 15.49 -3.66
N PRO A 95 -0.84 15.91 -4.64
CA PRO A 95 0.49 16.47 -4.40
C PRO A 95 0.54 17.58 -3.36
N ASP A 96 -0.40 18.51 -3.40
CA ASP A 96 -0.47 19.65 -2.47
C ASP A 96 -0.93 19.27 -1.05
N TYR A 97 -1.38 18.02 -0.85
CA TYR A 97 -1.91 17.50 0.41
C TYR A 97 -1.06 16.38 1.01
N ARG A 98 0.15 16.15 0.49
CA ARG A 98 1.10 15.12 0.97
C ARG A 98 1.69 15.46 2.34
N GLY A 99 0.80 15.79 3.31
CA GLY A 99 1.15 16.14 4.68
C GLY A 99 0.63 15.12 5.69
N ILE A 100 1.14 15.25 6.93
CA ILE A 100 0.79 14.35 8.03
C ILE A 100 -0.72 14.35 8.33
N THR A 101 -1.39 15.47 8.19
CA THR A 101 -2.83 15.61 8.47
C THR A 101 -3.67 14.73 7.56
N THR A 102 -3.44 14.80 6.24
CA THR A 102 -4.17 13.96 5.25
C THR A 102 -3.89 12.48 5.47
N ILE A 103 -2.64 12.13 5.74
CA ILE A 103 -2.23 10.76 6.04
C ILE A 103 -2.94 10.24 7.30
N ASN A 104 -3.03 11.05 8.36
CA ASN A 104 -3.73 10.66 9.59
C ASN A 104 -5.22 10.42 9.34
N HIS A 105 -5.92 11.31 8.61
CA HIS A 105 -7.33 11.09 8.26
C HIS A 105 -7.54 9.82 7.45
N LEU A 106 -6.63 9.53 6.51
CA LEU A 106 -6.69 8.30 5.74
C LEU A 106 -6.56 7.07 6.65
N TRP A 107 -5.58 7.08 7.58
CA TRP A 107 -5.36 5.97 8.52
C TRP A 107 -6.49 5.82 9.54
N GLU A 108 -7.02 6.90 10.07
CA GLU A 108 -8.20 6.87 10.95
C GLU A 108 -9.41 6.22 10.23
N SER A 109 -9.59 6.54 8.95
CA SER A 109 -10.65 5.96 8.13
C SER A 109 -10.42 4.48 7.85
N ILE A 110 -9.18 4.07 7.51
CA ILE A 110 -8.80 2.66 7.33
C ILE A 110 -9.05 1.88 8.64
N ALA A 111 -8.65 2.44 9.77
CA ALA A 111 -8.84 1.82 11.08
C ALA A 111 -10.32 1.65 11.43
N ALA A 112 -11.16 2.64 11.12
CA ALA A 112 -12.60 2.54 11.35
C ALA A 112 -13.23 1.40 10.51
N VAL A 113 -12.82 1.25 9.25
CA VAL A 113 -13.25 0.11 8.40
C VAL A 113 -12.74 -1.20 8.95
N ALA A 114 -11.46 -1.27 9.36
CA ALA A 114 -10.87 -2.47 9.94
C ALA A 114 -11.62 -2.92 11.21
N LYS A 115 -11.98 -1.97 12.06
CA LYS A 115 -12.79 -2.22 13.27
C LYS A 115 -14.19 -2.74 12.92
N ALA A 116 -14.87 -2.11 11.96
CA ALA A 116 -16.21 -2.52 11.53
C ALA A 116 -16.24 -3.94 10.95
N TYR A 117 -15.15 -4.38 10.33
CA TYR A 117 -15.02 -5.69 9.71
C TYR A 117 -14.29 -6.71 10.61
N ASN A 118 -13.95 -6.35 11.86
CA ASN A 118 -13.17 -7.18 12.78
C ASN A 118 -11.84 -7.67 12.18
N VAL A 119 -11.18 -6.81 11.43
CA VAL A 119 -9.86 -7.08 10.84
C VAL A 119 -8.80 -7.14 11.93
N ASN A 120 -7.82 -8.01 11.77
CA ASN A 120 -6.67 -8.15 12.68
C ASN A 120 -5.32 -8.23 11.96
N ALA A 121 -5.32 -8.08 10.64
CA ALA A 121 -4.09 -7.93 9.87
C ALA A 121 -4.33 -7.05 8.63
N PHE A 122 -3.36 -6.20 8.31
CA PHE A 122 -3.29 -5.49 7.03
C PHE A 122 -2.29 -6.15 6.09
N MET A 123 -2.57 -6.09 4.80
CA MET A 123 -1.63 -6.44 3.75
C MET A 123 -1.81 -5.54 2.53
N GLY A 124 -0.88 -5.63 1.59
CA GLY A 124 -0.95 -4.97 0.30
C GLY A 124 0.40 -4.91 -0.39
N CYS A 125 0.42 -4.28 -1.55
CA CYS A 125 1.62 -4.02 -2.32
C CYS A 125 2.01 -2.55 -2.21
N ALA A 126 3.31 -2.29 -2.11
CA ALA A 126 3.87 -0.94 -2.09
C ALA A 126 4.84 -0.78 -3.26
N SER A 127 4.49 0.10 -4.20
CA SER A 127 5.27 0.33 -5.41
C SER A 127 6.50 1.19 -5.11
N VAL A 128 7.63 0.76 -5.62
CA VAL A 128 8.91 1.48 -5.60
C VAL A 128 9.30 1.76 -7.04
N PRO A 129 9.41 3.03 -7.47
CA PRO A 129 9.89 3.36 -8.80
C PRO A 129 11.24 2.71 -9.08
N MET A 130 11.43 2.17 -10.28
CA MET A 130 12.70 1.50 -10.66
C MET A 130 13.90 2.47 -10.65
N GLU A 131 13.64 3.76 -10.80
CA GLU A 131 14.64 4.83 -10.75
C GLU A 131 15.16 5.11 -9.33
N GLU A 132 14.39 4.76 -8.31
CA GLU A 132 14.67 5.08 -6.90
C GLU A 132 15.70 4.16 -6.24
N GLY A 133 16.22 3.18 -6.98
CA GLY A 133 17.25 2.31 -6.46
C GLY A 133 16.92 0.82 -6.52
N ASN A 134 17.90 0.01 -6.14
CA ASN A 134 17.74 -1.43 -6.18
C ASN A 134 16.91 -1.94 -4.98
N VAL A 135 15.62 -2.02 -5.16
CA VAL A 135 14.69 -2.49 -4.13
C VAL A 135 15.02 -3.92 -3.67
N GLN A 136 15.52 -4.79 -4.55
CA GLN A 136 15.89 -6.16 -4.18
C GLN A 136 17.07 -6.15 -3.21
N ASN A 137 18.10 -5.32 -3.43
CA ASN A 137 19.20 -5.18 -2.49
C ASN A 137 18.74 -4.65 -1.12
N TRP A 138 17.75 -3.77 -1.10
CA TRP A 138 17.16 -3.35 0.16
C TRP A 138 16.43 -4.50 0.85
N LEU A 139 15.63 -5.29 0.13
CA LEU A 139 14.94 -6.46 0.68
C LEU A 139 15.93 -7.49 1.23
N ASP A 140 17.02 -7.74 0.51
CA ASP A 140 18.03 -8.72 0.92
C ASP A 140 18.73 -8.34 2.24
N ARG A 141 18.74 -7.03 2.55
CA ARG A 141 19.33 -6.51 3.81
C ARG A 141 18.34 -6.43 4.98
N GLN A 142 17.05 -6.67 4.76
CA GLN A 142 16.12 -6.71 5.87
C GLN A 142 16.45 -7.83 6.82
N LEU A 143 16.17 -7.63 8.13
CA LEU A 143 16.34 -8.67 9.13
C LEU A 143 15.45 -9.88 8.81
N ASP A 144 15.96 -11.09 9.01
CA ASP A 144 15.22 -12.31 8.71
C ASP A 144 13.85 -12.37 9.42
N SER A 145 13.75 -11.79 10.62
CA SER A 145 12.49 -11.69 11.37
C SER A 145 11.42 -10.81 10.72
N THR A 146 11.80 -9.97 9.75
CA THR A 146 10.87 -9.09 9.03
C THR A 146 10.59 -9.57 7.61
N LYS A 147 11.30 -10.62 7.15
CA LYS A 147 11.10 -11.21 5.82
C LYS A 147 9.98 -12.22 5.84
N LEU A 148 9.16 -12.19 4.80
CA LEU A 148 8.15 -13.19 4.51
C LEU A 148 8.60 -14.01 3.30
N ASP A 149 8.49 -15.33 3.39
CA ASP A 149 8.75 -16.22 2.25
C ASP A 149 7.56 -16.22 1.28
N VAL A 150 7.35 -15.08 0.64
CA VAL A 150 6.42 -14.92 -0.48
C VAL A 150 7.20 -14.78 -1.77
N LYS A 151 6.74 -15.50 -2.80
CA LYS A 151 7.40 -15.49 -4.11
C LYS A 151 6.69 -14.52 -5.03
N ALA A 152 7.47 -13.65 -5.66
CA ALA A 152 6.98 -12.81 -6.74
C ALA A 152 6.61 -13.64 -7.99
N THR A 153 5.59 -13.23 -8.70
CA THR A 153 5.16 -13.86 -9.95
C THR A 153 6.01 -13.42 -11.14
N ARG A 154 6.57 -12.24 -11.08
CA ARG A 154 7.47 -11.66 -12.09
C ARG A 154 8.76 -11.18 -11.44
N LYS A 155 9.90 -11.52 -12.04
CA LYS A 155 11.22 -11.05 -11.58
C LYS A 155 11.49 -9.64 -12.07
N LEU A 156 12.30 -8.90 -11.32
CA LEU A 156 12.81 -7.61 -11.76
C LEU A 156 13.74 -7.80 -12.98
N PRO A 157 13.69 -6.93 -14.00
CA PRO A 157 14.58 -6.96 -15.15
C PRO A 157 16.04 -6.75 -14.73
N GLU A 158 16.95 -7.61 -15.22
CA GLU A 158 18.37 -7.57 -14.84
C GLU A 158 19.07 -6.28 -15.31
N ASP A 159 18.71 -5.77 -16.47
CA ASP A 159 19.23 -4.52 -17.03
C ASP A 159 18.89 -3.27 -16.17
N LYS A 160 17.76 -3.31 -15.49
CA LYS A 160 17.34 -2.25 -14.57
C LYS A 160 17.96 -2.40 -13.17
N LEU A 161 18.37 -3.61 -12.79
CA LEU A 161 19.06 -3.86 -11.53
C LEU A 161 20.53 -3.41 -11.56
N SER A 162 21.15 -3.42 -12.74
CA SER A 162 22.58 -3.12 -12.92
C SER A 162 22.91 -1.63 -12.95
N ALA A 163 21.93 -0.75 -13.11
CA ALA A 163 22.14 0.68 -13.27
C ALA A 163 22.57 1.40 -11.98
N ILE A 164 22.57 0.69 -10.83
CA ILE A 164 22.91 1.29 -9.54
C ILE A 164 24.24 0.73 -9.06
N ASP A 165 25.20 1.63 -8.93
CA ASP A 165 26.54 1.32 -8.43
C ASP A 165 26.44 0.70 -7.03
N LEU A 166 26.74 -0.60 -6.93
CA LEU A 166 26.79 -1.35 -5.68
C LEU A 166 27.73 -0.72 -4.62
N ALA A 167 28.68 0.11 -5.05
CA ALA A 167 29.61 0.80 -4.16
C ALA A 167 28.91 1.87 -3.30
N GLN A 168 27.86 2.53 -3.81
CA GLN A 168 27.09 3.51 -3.03
C GLN A 168 26.15 2.88 -2.00
N VAL A 169 25.90 1.59 -2.11
CA VAL A 169 24.96 0.86 -1.25
C VAL A 169 25.67 0.25 -0.03
N ALA A 170 27.01 0.17 -0.05
CA ALA A 170 27.80 -0.45 1.02
C ALA A 170 27.75 0.33 2.36
N ASP A 171 27.50 1.64 2.33
CA ASP A 171 27.50 2.53 3.51
C ASP A 171 26.10 2.87 4.03
N VAL A 172 25.04 2.21 3.56
CA VAL A 172 23.70 2.44 4.07
C VAL A 172 23.56 1.83 5.47
N ASP A 173 23.60 2.69 6.47
CA ASP A 173 23.27 2.33 7.85
C ASP A 173 21.82 1.83 7.92
N LEU A 174 21.66 0.52 8.08
CA LEU A 174 20.36 -0.15 8.19
C LEU A 174 19.53 0.34 9.39
N ALA A 175 20.20 0.94 10.40
CA ALA A 175 19.54 1.58 11.52
C ALA A 175 18.93 2.95 11.13
N ASN A 176 19.31 3.50 9.98
CA ASN A 176 18.82 4.78 9.51
C ASN A 176 18.15 4.65 8.12
N PRO A 177 16.82 4.39 8.08
CA PRO A 177 16.07 4.27 6.82
C PRO A 177 16.10 5.54 5.93
N GLN A 178 16.73 6.62 6.39
CA GLN A 178 16.80 7.89 5.66
C GLN A 178 17.77 7.85 4.47
N ASN A 179 18.67 6.86 4.42
CA ASN A 179 19.70 6.78 3.37
C ASN A 179 19.27 5.97 2.13
N PHE A 180 18.07 5.40 2.14
CA PHE A 180 17.49 4.75 0.98
C PHE A 180 16.24 5.52 0.54
N ALA A 181 16.12 5.78 -0.74
CA ALA A 181 15.01 6.56 -1.32
C ALA A 181 13.69 5.75 -1.39
N LEU A 182 13.33 5.03 -0.33
CA LEU A 182 12.05 4.35 -0.26
C LEU A 182 10.90 5.36 -0.28
N PRO A 183 9.80 5.06 -0.99
CA PRO A 183 8.57 5.84 -0.94
C PRO A 183 8.11 6.05 0.51
N ALA A 184 7.56 7.24 0.77
CA ALA A 184 7.17 7.64 2.13
C ALA A 184 6.19 6.65 2.77
N LEU A 185 5.30 6.06 1.98
CA LEU A 185 4.32 5.08 2.42
C LEU A 185 4.99 3.79 2.89
N LEU A 186 5.93 3.24 2.11
CA LEU A 186 6.67 2.03 2.49
C LEU A 186 7.53 2.26 3.74
N LYS A 187 8.17 3.44 3.84
CA LYS A 187 8.88 3.85 5.08
C LYS A 187 7.96 3.84 6.30
N MET A 188 6.73 4.28 6.13
CA MET A 188 5.76 4.29 7.22
C MET A 188 5.36 2.87 7.61
N TYR A 189 5.07 1.98 6.68
CA TYR A 189 4.73 0.59 6.95
C TYR A 189 5.84 -0.11 7.75
N VAL A 190 7.10 0.02 7.31
CA VAL A 190 8.25 -0.54 8.03
C VAL A 190 8.38 0.05 9.45
N LYS A 191 8.16 1.36 9.60
CA LYS A 191 8.15 2.02 10.94
C LYS A 191 7.03 1.50 11.83
N MET A 192 5.89 1.14 11.28
CA MET A 192 4.76 0.56 12.02
C MET A 192 5.04 -0.87 12.50
N GLY A 193 5.97 -1.57 11.87
CA GLY A 193 6.35 -2.94 12.22
C GLY A 193 5.93 -3.98 11.18
N CYS A 194 5.62 -3.56 9.94
CA CYS A 194 5.32 -4.50 8.87
C CYS A 194 6.48 -5.46 8.61
N SER A 195 6.13 -6.70 8.35
CA SER A 195 6.99 -7.64 7.64
C SER A 195 6.92 -7.37 6.14
N VAL A 196 7.98 -7.67 5.42
CA VAL A 196 8.08 -7.44 3.98
C VAL A 196 8.37 -8.74 3.23
N GLY A 197 7.87 -8.87 2.02
CA GLY A 197 8.18 -9.99 1.14
C GLY A 197 9.68 -10.07 0.82
N ALA A 198 10.22 -11.27 0.71
CA ALA A 198 11.64 -11.49 0.42
C ALA A 198 12.01 -11.14 -1.03
N ALA A 199 11.04 -10.96 -1.91
CA ALA A 199 11.24 -10.61 -3.31
C ALA A 199 10.30 -9.51 -3.74
N ALA A 200 10.76 -8.63 -4.63
CA ALA A 200 9.91 -7.66 -5.31
C ALA A 200 9.36 -8.26 -6.61
N CYS A 201 8.13 -7.87 -6.96
CA CYS A 201 7.49 -8.19 -8.23
C CYS A 201 7.63 -7.03 -9.19
N TYR A 202 8.01 -7.30 -10.44
CA TYR A 202 8.03 -6.27 -11.48
C TYR A 202 6.63 -6.00 -12.02
N ASP A 203 6.22 -4.74 -11.98
CA ASP A 203 5.03 -4.26 -12.68
C ASP A 203 5.45 -3.55 -13.98
N PRO A 204 5.19 -4.18 -15.16
CA PRO A 204 5.56 -3.60 -16.44
C PRO A 204 4.65 -2.44 -16.87
N GLU A 205 3.44 -2.32 -16.31
CA GLU A 205 2.49 -1.28 -16.68
C GLU A 205 2.93 0.07 -16.09
N PHE A 206 3.39 0.06 -14.85
CA PHE A 206 3.85 1.26 -14.14
C PHE A 206 5.37 1.39 -14.10
N ASP A 207 6.11 0.40 -14.66
CA ASP A 207 7.58 0.33 -14.61
C ASP A 207 8.13 0.50 -13.19
N CYS A 208 7.56 -0.25 -12.26
CA CYS A 208 7.93 -0.22 -10.85
C CYS A 208 8.17 -1.62 -10.28
N ALA A 209 8.73 -1.65 -9.09
CA ALA A 209 8.91 -2.85 -8.29
C ALA A 209 7.92 -2.84 -7.13
N ASP A 210 7.00 -3.78 -7.11
CA ASP A 210 6.07 -3.93 -6.00
C ASP A 210 6.67 -4.80 -4.90
N VAL A 211 6.48 -4.35 -3.66
CA VAL A 211 6.92 -5.03 -2.45
C VAL A 211 5.69 -5.42 -1.64
N PHE A 212 5.56 -6.70 -1.35
CA PHE A 212 4.50 -7.17 -0.48
C PHE A 212 4.74 -6.74 0.97
N VAL A 213 3.73 -6.21 1.62
CA VAL A 213 3.75 -5.82 3.03
C VAL A 213 2.66 -6.56 3.81
N TRP A 214 3.00 -6.96 5.04
CA TRP A 214 2.14 -7.72 5.94
C TRP A 214 2.24 -7.15 7.35
N LEU A 215 1.11 -6.81 7.96
CA LEU A 215 1.05 -6.21 9.28
C LEU A 215 -0.06 -6.83 10.13
N PRO A 216 0.19 -7.93 10.84
CA PRO A 216 -0.67 -8.39 11.93
C PRO A 216 -0.72 -7.34 13.04
N PHE A 217 -1.90 -7.12 13.64
CA PHE A 217 -2.07 -6.05 14.62
C PHE A 217 -1.24 -6.23 15.89
N GLU A 218 -0.93 -7.48 16.26
CA GLU A 218 -0.02 -7.78 17.37
C GLU A 218 1.44 -7.35 17.11
N GLN A 219 1.82 -7.14 15.85
CA GLN A 219 3.16 -6.65 15.47
C GLN A 219 3.23 -5.13 15.41
N VAL A 220 2.09 -4.44 15.44
CA VAL A 220 2.07 -2.98 15.37
C VAL A 220 2.77 -2.38 16.59
N LYS A 221 3.81 -1.59 16.32
CA LYS A 221 4.60 -0.94 17.40
C LYS A 221 3.71 -0.05 18.27
N PRO A 222 3.93 -0.01 19.60
CA PRO A 222 3.03 0.66 20.56
C PRO A 222 2.67 2.10 20.22
N ARG A 223 3.59 2.85 19.64
CA ARG A 223 3.37 4.26 19.25
C ARG A 223 2.33 4.43 18.10
N TYR A 224 2.00 3.36 17.39
CA TYR A 224 1.03 3.37 16.29
C TYR A 224 -0.27 2.63 16.61
N GLN A 225 -0.35 1.99 17.77
CA GLN A 225 -1.55 1.23 18.18
C GLN A 225 -2.79 2.10 18.31
N HIS A 226 -2.61 3.41 18.52
CA HIS A 226 -3.74 4.35 18.60
C HIS A 226 -4.55 4.44 17.30
N TYR A 227 -3.99 4.02 16.16
CA TYR A 227 -4.76 3.91 14.91
C TYR A 227 -5.69 2.68 14.88
N LEU A 228 -5.48 1.68 15.75
CA LEU A 228 -6.22 0.41 15.73
C LEU A 228 -7.33 0.35 16.79
N HIS A 229 -7.41 1.30 17.68
CA HIS A 229 -8.37 1.40 18.79
C HIS A 229 -9.30 2.58 18.62
#